data_cf380eec35aad3d14223aa00a7748251
#
_entry.id   cf380eec35aad3d14223aa00a7748251
#
_cell.length_a   1.000
_cell.length_b   1.000
_cell.length_c   1.000
_cell.angle_alpha   90.00
_cell.angle_beta   90.00
_cell.angle_gamma   90.00
#
_symmetry.space_group_name_H-M   'P 1'
#
loop_
_entity.id
_entity.type
_entity.pdbx_description
1 polymer ?
#
loop_
_entity_poly.entity_id
_entity_poly.type
_entity_poly.pdbx_seq_one_letter_code
_entity_poly.pdbx_strand_id
1 'polypeptide(L)'
;MTHAPTTLRPVNPDDIPAFHAVMMAAGMDPRSSWNRITLADLERSLLAPGAGGFLAAGGGEVLGCVGYRPDGDRTLTLNKLATVPQARRLGVGRALVREVEHVARMGGYGRVLLAVSQFNLDVLPFYDRLGYTVTDEPYSHAHPDSPAPVVLVKEVRAEESAPGHPITPLTDKDAP
;
A
#
# COMPACT_ATOMS: atom_id res chain seq x y z
N MET A 1 27.72 -11.02 -2.59
CA MET A 1 27.10 -10.72 -1.28
C MET A 1 25.66 -11.10 -1.33
N THR A 2 25.28 -12.04 -0.52
CA THR A 2 23.89 -12.40 -0.34
C THR A 2 23.23 -11.32 0.52
N HIS A 3 22.32 -10.55 -0.08
CA HIS A 3 21.48 -9.66 0.70
C HIS A 3 20.60 -10.48 1.62
N ALA A 4 20.48 -10.05 2.87
CA ALA A 4 19.53 -10.67 3.78
C ALA A 4 18.13 -10.58 3.17
N PRO A 5 17.31 -11.64 3.29
CA PRO A 5 15.98 -11.61 2.71
C PRO A 5 15.14 -10.51 3.36
N THR A 6 14.38 -9.77 2.52
CA THR A 6 13.42 -8.79 2.99
C THR A 6 12.13 -9.50 3.39
N THR A 7 11.67 -9.21 4.60
CA THR A 7 10.39 -9.71 5.10
C THR A 7 9.40 -8.57 5.24
N LEU A 8 8.13 -8.83 4.96
CA LEU A 8 7.04 -7.89 5.17
C LEU A 8 6.25 -8.33 6.40
N ARG A 9 5.87 -7.38 7.24
CA ARG A 9 4.99 -7.65 8.37
C ARG A 9 3.95 -6.56 8.57
N PRO A 10 2.75 -6.92 9.05
CA PRO A 10 1.72 -5.93 9.35
C PRO A 10 2.20 -4.96 10.43
N VAL A 11 1.79 -3.70 10.29
CA VAL A 11 2.05 -2.65 11.28
C VAL A 11 1.19 -2.89 12.52
N ASN A 12 1.80 -2.80 13.69
CA ASN A 12 1.11 -2.77 14.97
C ASN A 12 1.36 -1.41 15.66
N PRO A 13 0.67 -1.10 16.78
CA PRO A 13 0.83 0.21 17.43
C PRO A 13 2.27 0.56 17.82
N ASP A 14 3.10 -0.41 18.15
CA ASP A 14 4.49 -0.18 18.52
C ASP A 14 5.38 0.19 17.34
N ASP A 15 4.91 -0.01 16.12
CA ASP A 15 5.64 0.26 14.89
C ASP A 15 5.50 1.71 14.39
N ILE A 16 4.62 2.51 14.99
CA ILE A 16 4.36 3.88 14.51
C ILE A 16 5.64 4.72 14.46
N PRO A 17 6.52 4.72 15.48
CA PRO A 17 7.78 5.46 15.37
C PRO A 17 8.68 5.00 14.23
N ALA A 18 8.80 3.69 14.01
CA ALA A 18 9.60 3.14 12.92
C ALA A 18 9.02 3.49 11.56
N PHE A 19 7.71 3.43 11.41
CA PHE A 19 7.00 3.83 10.20
C PHE A 19 7.29 5.31 9.87
N HIS A 20 7.14 6.17 10.85
CA HIS A 20 7.43 7.60 10.71
C HIS A 20 8.89 7.85 10.34
N ALA A 21 9.82 7.14 10.96
CA ALA A 21 11.25 7.29 10.66
C ALA A 21 11.56 6.95 9.19
N VAL A 22 10.96 5.91 8.64
CA VAL A 22 11.11 5.57 7.21
C VAL A 22 10.56 6.67 6.33
N MET A 23 9.39 7.21 6.66
CA MET A 23 8.80 8.31 5.90
C MET A 23 9.72 9.52 5.88
N MET A 24 10.26 9.89 7.00
CA MET A 24 11.14 11.07 7.11
C MET A 24 12.49 10.85 6.40
N ALA A 25 12.97 9.62 6.37
CA ALA A 25 14.22 9.26 5.68
C ALA A 25 14.08 9.18 4.16
N ALA A 26 12.86 9.15 3.62
CA ALA A 26 12.62 8.96 2.19
C ALA A 26 13.08 10.12 1.30
N GLY A 27 13.37 11.28 1.85
CA GLY A 27 13.88 12.43 1.09
C GLY A 27 12.82 13.09 0.20
N MET A 28 11.58 13.16 0.66
CA MET A 28 10.49 13.80 -0.08
C MET A 28 10.70 15.32 -0.16
N ASP A 29 10.18 15.92 -1.23
CA ASP A 29 10.25 17.37 -1.42
C ASP A 29 9.73 18.11 -0.18
N PRO A 30 10.47 19.12 0.33
CA PRO A 30 10.06 19.85 1.53
C PRO A 30 8.71 20.56 1.42
N ARG A 31 8.24 20.84 0.20
CA ARG A 31 6.91 21.45 -0.03
C ARG A 31 5.76 20.46 0.15
N SER A 32 6.05 19.17 0.15
CA SER A 32 5.06 18.13 0.36
C SER A 32 4.55 18.15 1.81
N SER A 33 3.25 17.93 1.98
CA SER A 33 2.63 17.73 3.29
C SER A 33 3.19 16.51 4.03
N TRP A 34 3.85 15.61 3.31
CA TRP A 34 4.52 14.42 3.83
C TRP A 34 5.41 14.72 5.03
N ASN A 35 6.18 15.81 4.96
CA ASN A 35 7.13 16.15 5.99
C ASN A 35 6.50 16.71 7.28
N ARG A 36 5.18 16.96 7.25
CA ARG A 36 4.42 17.48 8.39
C ARG A 36 3.59 16.42 9.10
N ILE A 37 3.64 15.17 8.63
CA ILE A 37 2.89 14.08 9.24
C ILE A 37 3.49 13.77 10.61
N THR A 38 2.64 13.76 11.64
CA THR A 38 3.04 13.46 13.01
C THR A 38 2.79 11.99 13.36
N LEU A 39 3.36 11.54 14.47
CA LEU A 39 3.07 10.21 15.01
C LEU A 39 1.57 10.02 15.27
N ALA A 40 0.91 11.06 15.81
CA ALA A 40 -0.53 11.02 16.05
C ALA A 40 -1.35 10.88 14.76
N ASP A 41 -0.92 11.55 13.68
CA ASP A 41 -1.56 11.41 12.36
C ASP A 41 -1.45 9.98 11.85
N LEU A 42 -0.29 9.36 12.00
CA LEU A 42 -0.06 7.97 11.59
C LEU A 42 -0.89 7.00 12.41
N GLU A 43 -0.95 7.20 13.71
CA GLU A 43 -1.75 6.37 14.59
C GLU A 43 -3.22 6.40 14.18
N ARG A 44 -3.78 7.58 13.97
CA ARG A 44 -5.17 7.72 13.50
C ARG A 44 -5.40 7.06 12.15
N SER A 45 -4.47 7.19 11.22
CA SER A 45 -4.60 6.70 9.86
C SER A 45 -4.43 5.17 9.76
N LEU A 46 -3.39 4.65 10.40
CA LEU A 46 -3.01 3.24 10.25
C LEU A 46 -3.82 2.31 11.14
N LEU A 47 -4.31 2.80 12.29
CA LEU A 47 -5.04 2.00 13.25
C LEU A 47 -6.56 2.19 13.17
N ALA A 48 -7.05 2.95 12.19
CA ALA A 48 -8.49 3.11 11.95
C ALA A 48 -9.13 1.78 11.51
N PRO A 49 -10.42 1.58 11.75
CA PRO A 49 -11.11 0.36 11.32
C PRO A 49 -10.93 0.10 9.82
N GLY A 50 -10.51 -1.11 9.48
CA GLY A 50 -10.27 -1.52 8.10
C GLY A 50 -8.97 -1.00 7.48
N ALA A 51 -8.30 -0.05 8.13
CA ALA A 51 -7.00 0.46 7.72
C ALA A 51 -5.86 -0.40 8.28
N GLY A 52 -4.68 -0.20 7.74
CA GLY A 52 -3.49 -0.87 8.20
C GLY A 52 -2.28 -0.46 7.40
N GLY A 53 -1.22 -1.23 7.52
CA GLY A 53 0.01 -1.00 6.80
C GLY A 53 0.97 -2.16 6.96
N PHE A 54 2.08 -2.04 6.26
CA PHE A 54 3.18 -3.01 6.33
C PHE A 54 4.50 -2.30 6.48
N LEU A 55 5.42 -2.98 7.16
CA LEU A 55 6.83 -2.63 7.19
C LEU A 55 7.62 -3.71 6.45
N ALA A 56 8.59 -3.26 5.69
CA ALA A 56 9.59 -4.15 5.10
C ALA A 56 10.86 -4.08 5.93
N ALA A 57 11.38 -5.22 6.33
CA ALA A 57 12.59 -5.31 7.14
C ALA A 57 13.60 -6.26 6.52
N GLY A 58 14.86 -5.94 6.65
CA GLY A 58 15.96 -6.78 6.18
C GLY A 58 17.26 -6.43 6.89
N GLY A 59 18.05 -7.43 7.24
CA GLY A 59 19.32 -7.19 7.92
C GLY A 59 19.19 -6.50 9.29
N GLY A 60 18.06 -6.66 9.97
CA GLY A 60 17.80 -6.01 11.26
C GLY A 60 17.33 -4.56 11.15
N GLU A 61 17.13 -4.05 9.94
CA GLU A 61 16.68 -2.68 9.70
C GLU A 61 15.31 -2.64 9.04
N VAL A 62 14.56 -1.58 9.32
CA VAL A 62 13.32 -1.28 8.61
C VAL A 62 13.68 -0.51 7.33
N LEU A 63 13.30 -1.05 6.18
CA LEU A 63 13.70 -0.57 4.86
C LEU A 63 12.60 0.16 4.11
N GLY A 64 11.36 -0.06 4.47
CA GLY A 64 10.24 0.54 3.78
C GLY A 64 8.95 0.42 4.56
N CYS A 65 7.96 1.20 4.14
CA CYS A 65 6.63 1.21 4.73
C CYS A 65 5.56 1.50 3.69
N VAL A 66 4.35 1.09 3.97
CA VAL A 66 3.16 1.42 3.18
C VAL A 66 1.93 1.38 4.09
N GLY A 67 0.99 2.27 3.85
CA GLY A 67 -0.31 2.26 4.49
C GLY A 67 -1.42 1.97 3.49
N TYR A 68 -2.57 1.57 4.01
CA TYR A 68 -3.78 1.43 3.22
C TYR A 68 -5.01 1.73 4.06
N ARG A 69 -6.07 2.14 3.41
CA ARG A 69 -7.37 2.28 4.07
C ARG A 69 -8.52 2.12 3.07
N PRO A 70 -9.67 1.65 3.51
CA PRO A 70 -10.85 1.57 2.66
C PRO A 70 -11.36 2.96 2.27
N ASP A 71 -11.86 3.06 1.05
CA ASP A 71 -12.59 4.21 0.56
C ASP A 71 -13.88 3.69 -0.11
N GLY A 72 -14.89 3.45 0.69
CA GLY A 72 -16.08 2.71 0.28
C GLY A 72 -15.84 1.19 0.18
N ASP A 73 -16.78 0.49 -0.45
CA ASP A 73 -16.77 -0.99 -0.48
C ASP A 73 -15.88 -1.58 -1.59
N ARG A 74 -15.55 -0.78 -2.60
CA ARG A 74 -14.87 -1.27 -3.79
C ARG A 74 -13.42 -0.85 -3.90
N THR A 75 -13.01 0.17 -3.14
CA THR A 75 -11.70 0.80 -3.28
C THR A 75 -10.89 0.66 -2.02
N LEU A 76 -9.69 0.14 -2.16
CA LEU A 76 -8.66 0.24 -1.12
C LEU A 76 -7.66 1.31 -1.56
N THR A 77 -7.46 2.32 -0.72
CA THR A 77 -6.50 3.38 -1.01
C THR A 77 -5.14 3.02 -0.44
N LEU A 78 -4.12 3.02 -1.30
CA LEU A 78 -2.73 2.87 -0.91
C LEU A 78 -2.17 4.26 -0.60
N ASN A 79 -1.46 4.40 0.50
CA ASN A 79 -0.86 5.66 0.90
C ASN A 79 0.49 5.42 1.61
N LYS A 80 1.24 6.49 1.79
CA LYS A 80 2.46 6.50 2.61
C LYS A 80 3.49 5.44 2.23
N LEU A 81 3.62 5.15 0.93
CA LEU A 81 4.68 4.28 0.43
C LEU A 81 6.01 5.02 0.50
N ALA A 82 6.95 4.44 1.21
CA ALA A 82 8.30 4.99 1.31
C ALA A 82 9.33 3.88 1.45
N THR A 83 10.52 4.15 0.91
CA THR A 83 11.70 3.31 1.12
C THR A 83 12.85 4.19 1.56
N VAL A 84 13.69 3.69 2.46
CA VAL A 84 14.92 4.38 2.81
C VAL A 84 15.84 4.44 1.58
N PRO A 85 16.66 5.49 1.41
CA PRO A 85 17.47 5.64 0.19
C PRO A 85 18.35 4.44 -0.13
N GLN A 86 18.95 3.82 0.87
CA GLN A 86 19.82 2.64 0.68
C GLN A 86 19.07 1.38 0.25
N ALA A 87 17.76 1.36 0.39
CA ALA A 87 16.93 0.23 -0.03
C ALA A 87 16.30 0.41 -1.41
N ARG A 88 16.53 1.54 -2.07
CA ARG A 88 16.04 1.78 -3.42
C ARG A 88 16.67 0.79 -4.38
N ARG A 89 15.90 0.38 -5.41
CA ARG A 89 16.30 -0.61 -6.42
C ARG A 89 16.43 -2.05 -5.89
N LEU A 90 16.08 -2.31 -4.63
CA LEU A 90 16.04 -3.67 -4.06
C LEU A 90 14.68 -4.34 -4.21
N GLY A 91 13.72 -3.68 -4.85
CA GLY A 91 12.36 -4.22 -5.02
C GLY A 91 11.46 -4.08 -3.78
N VAL A 92 11.88 -3.33 -2.77
CA VAL A 92 11.11 -3.16 -1.53
C VAL A 92 9.79 -2.45 -1.78
N GLY A 93 9.80 -1.34 -2.53
CA GLY A 93 8.57 -0.60 -2.86
C GLY A 93 7.58 -1.45 -3.65
N ARG A 94 8.06 -2.19 -4.63
CA ARG A 94 7.23 -3.12 -5.40
C ARG A 94 6.60 -4.19 -4.53
N ALA A 95 7.36 -4.78 -3.62
CA ALA A 95 6.86 -5.80 -2.71
C ALA A 95 5.76 -5.24 -1.79
N LEU A 96 5.94 -4.01 -1.29
CA LEU A 96 4.95 -3.34 -0.45
C LEU A 96 3.65 -3.04 -1.22
N VAL A 97 3.75 -2.55 -2.45
CA VAL A 97 2.57 -2.31 -3.29
C VAL A 97 1.82 -3.61 -3.55
N ARG A 98 2.52 -4.69 -3.88
CA ARG A 98 1.90 -6.00 -4.12
C ARG A 98 1.21 -6.54 -2.88
N GLU A 99 1.75 -6.27 -1.70
CA GLU A 99 1.11 -6.70 -0.46
C GLU A 99 -0.21 -5.96 -0.22
N VAL A 100 -0.27 -4.67 -0.52
CA VAL A 100 -1.54 -3.91 -0.47
C VAL A 100 -2.53 -4.44 -1.49
N GLU A 101 -2.09 -4.77 -2.70
CA GLU A 101 -2.96 -5.39 -3.71
C GLU A 101 -3.50 -6.74 -3.23
N HIS A 102 -2.68 -7.50 -2.53
CA HIS A 102 -3.12 -8.76 -1.92
C HIS A 102 -4.20 -8.52 -0.85
N VAL A 103 -4.01 -7.55 0.02
CA VAL A 103 -5.05 -7.15 1.00
C VAL A 103 -6.35 -6.78 0.28
N ALA A 104 -6.25 -6.02 -0.81
CA ALA A 104 -7.41 -5.63 -1.60
C ALA A 104 -8.16 -6.85 -2.15
N ARG A 105 -7.45 -7.80 -2.74
CA ARG A 105 -8.05 -9.03 -3.27
C ARG A 105 -8.73 -9.86 -2.19
N MET A 106 -8.04 -10.07 -1.08
CA MET A 106 -8.55 -10.86 0.04
C MET A 106 -9.73 -10.18 0.73
N GLY A 107 -9.77 -8.86 0.73
CA GLY A 107 -10.85 -8.08 1.32
C GLY A 107 -12.06 -7.87 0.41
N GLY A 108 -12.00 -8.36 -0.83
CA GLY A 108 -13.11 -8.20 -1.78
C GLY A 108 -13.16 -6.84 -2.47
N TYR A 109 -12.09 -6.06 -2.39
CA TYR A 109 -11.99 -4.77 -3.10
C TYR A 109 -11.72 -5.00 -4.59
N GLY A 110 -12.36 -4.22 -5.43
CA GLY A 110 -12.20 -4.35 -6.89
C GLY A 110 -11.04 -3.55 -7.45
N ARG A 111 -10.48 -2.62 -6.67
CA ARG A 111 -9.41 -1.77 -7.16
C ARG A 111 -8.57 -1.19 -6.01
N VAL A 112 -7.33 -0.83 -6.36
CA VAL A 112 -6.44 -0.03 -5.52
C VAL A 112 -6.29 1.35 -6.16
N LEU A 113 -6.41 2.39 -5.36
CA LEU A 113 -6.30 3.78 -5.79
C LEU A 113 -5.21 4.45 -4.95
N LEU A 114 -4.45 5.34 -5.58
CA LEU A 114 -3.43 6.12 -4.88
C LEU A 114 -3.29 7.50 -5.49
N ALA A 115 -2.68 8.40 -4.75
CA ALA A 115 -2.42 9.77 -5.20
C ALA A 115 -0.93 10.07 -5.16
N VAL A 116 -0.44 10.70 -6.21
CA VAL A 116 0.95 11.14 -6.32
C VAL A 116 0.96 12.67 -6.25
N SER A 117 1.73 13.22 -5.32
CA SER A 117 1.89 14.66 -5.18
C SER A 117 2.48 15.29 -6.44
N GLN A 118 2.05 16.49 -6.77
CA GLN A 118 2.65 17.30 -7.84
C GLN A 118 4.15 17.55 -7.62
N PHE A 119 4.63 17.40 -6.40
CA PHE A 119 6.05 17.54 -6.04
C PHE A 119 6.84 16.23 -6.16
N ASN A 120 6.20 15.14 -6.60
CA ASN A 120 6.81 13.81 -6.65
C ASN A 120 6.47 13.06 -7.94
N LEU A 121 6.34 13.76 -9.05
CA LEU A 121 5.89 13.17 -10.32
C LEU A 121 6.89 12.18 -10.93
N ASP A 122 8.12 12.19 -10.50
CA ASP A 122 9.17 11.27 -10.97
C ASP A 122 8.92 9.81 -10.55
N VAL A 123 7.98 9.55 -9.64
CA VAL A 123 7.58 8.18 -9.29
C VAL A 123 6.51 7.59 -10.22
N LEU A 124 5.92 8.40 -11.11
CA LEU A 124 4.86 7.92 -12.02
C LEU A 124 5.30 6.70 -12.85
N PRO A 125 6.52 6.65 -13.42
CA PRO A 125 6.96 5.46 -14.15
C PRO A 125 6.99 4.19 -13.31
N PHE A 126 7.29 4.31 -12.01
CA PHE A 126 7.26 3.19 -11.08
C PHE A 126 5.87 2.56 -11.00
N TYR A 127 4.85 3.39 -10.83
CA TYR A 127 3.46 2.91 -10.77
C TYR A 127 2.95 2.42 -12.12
N ASP A 128 3.35 3.08 -13.21
CA ASP A 128 2.99 2.64 -14.57
C ASP A 128 3.46 1.19 -14.81
N ARG A 129 4.69 0.88 -14.43
CA ARG A 129 5.24 -0.48 -14.54
C ARG A 129 4.49 -1.50 -13.69
N LEU A 130 3.83 -1.07 -12.63
CA LEU A 130 3.02 -1.94 -11.78
C LEU A 130 1.58 -2.08 -12.27
N GLY A 131 1.21 -1.40 -13.35
CA GLY A 131 -0.11 -1.51 -13.97
C GLY A 131 -1.11 -0.44 -13.53
N TYR A 132 -0.65 0.63 -12.89
CA TYR A 132 -1.51 1.75 -12.49
C TYR A 132 -1.68 2.72 -13.65
N THR A 133 -2.88 3.27 -13.79
CA THR A 133 -3.22 4.26 -14.82
C THR A 133 -3.78 5.51 -14.19
N VAL A 134 -3.57 6.66 -14.82
CA VAL A 134 -4.10 7.94 -14.36
C VAL A 134 -5.62 7.95 -14.54
N THR A 135 -6.33 8.49 -13.54
CA THR A 135 -7.78 8.69 -13.59
C THR A 135 -8.12 10.14 -13.24
N ASP A 136 -9.26 10.61 -13.73
CA ASP A 136 -9.78 11.95 -13.42
C ASP A 136 -10.55 12.01 -12.10
N GLU A 137 -10.64 10.90 -11.38
CA GLU A 137 -11.37 10.84 -10.12
C GLU A 137 -10.74 11.76 -9.08
N PRO A 138 -11.55 12.44 -8.24
CA PRO A 138 -11.01 13.22 -7.13
C PRO A 138 -10.41 12.29 -6.06
N TYR A 139 -9.39 12.78 -5.39
CA TYR A 139 -8.81 12.08 -4.24
C TYR A 139 -9.42 12.65 -2.96
N SER A 140 -10.24 11.86 -2.27
CA SER A 140 -11.03 12.30 -1.11
C SER A 140 -10.19 12.68 0.10
N HIS A 141 -8.92 12.28 0.12
CA HIS A 141 -8.00 12.53 1.23
C HIS A 141 -6.92 13.56 0.89
N ALA A 142 -7.12 14.32 -0.19
CA ALA A 142 -6.20 15.37 -0.58
C ALA A 142 -6.13 16.47 0.49
N HIS A 143 -4.91 16.94 0.76
CA HIS A 143 -4.71 18.06 1.67
C HIS A 143 -5.28 19.33 1.00
N PRO A 144 -6.15 20.09 1.67
CA PRO A 144 -6.83 21.22 1.04
C PRO A 144 -5.90 22.35 0.60
N ASP A 145 -4.75 22.49 1.24
CA ASP A 145 -3.76 23.54 0.94
C ASP A 145 -2.70 23.11 -0.07
N SER A 146 -2.79 21.89 -0.59
CA SER A 146 -1.84 21.36 -1.56
C SER A 146 -2.44 21.36 -2.96
N PRO A 147 -1.62 21.49 -4.03
CA PRO A 147 -2.11 21.28 -5.39
C PRO A 147 -2.77 19.91 -5.52
N ALA A 148 -3.81 19.81 -6.37
CA ALA A 148 -4.50 18.56 -6.60
C ALA A 148 -3.50 17.48 -7.06
N PRO A 149 -3.47 16.31 -6.43
CA PRO A 149 -2.54 15.25 -6.80
C PRO A 149 -2.95 14.57 -8.10
N VAL A 150 -2.01 13.85 -8.70
CA VAL A 150 -2.31 12.92 -9.78
C VAL A 150 -2.85 11.63 -9.15
N VAL A 151 -4.04 11.22 -9.56
CA VAL A 151 -4.70 10.02 -9.02
C VAL A 151 -4.49 8.86 -9.97
N LEU A 152 -4.05 7.74 -9.43
CA LEU A 152 -3.80 6.51 -10.16
C LEU A 152 -4.69 5.39 -9.64
N VAL A 153 -5.07 4.49 -10.53
CA VAL A 153 -5.92 3.35 -10.18
C VAL A 153 -5.46 2.09 -10.89
N LYS A 154 -5.64 0.97 -10.22
CA LYS A 154 -5.44 -0.37 -10.79
C LYS A 154 -6.61 -1.25 -10.39
N GLU A 155 -7.26 -1.86 -11.38
CA GLU A 155 -8.25 -2.88 -11.12
C GLU A 155 -7.54 -4.12 -10.58
N VAL A 156 -8.02 -4.63 -9.45
CA VAL A 156 -7.56 -5.88 -8.87
C VAL A 156 -8.75 -6.81 -8.79
N ARG A 157 -8.58 -8.04 -9.26
CA ARG A 157 -9.65 -9.01 -9.08
C ARG A 157 -9.61 -9.48 -7.64
N ALA A 158 -10.76 -9.34 -6.95
CA ALA A 158 -10.97 -10.11 -5.75
C ALA A 158 -10.65 -11.56 -6.09
N GLU A 159 -9.78 -12.21 -5.30
CA GLU A 159 -9.62 -13.64 -5.46
C GLU A 159 -10.99 -14.28 -5.22
N GLU A 160 -11.60 -14.77 -6.27
CA GLU A 160 -12.58 -15.81 -6.12
C GLU A 160 -11.91 -16.88 -5.28
N SER A 161 -12.57 -17.28 -4.19
CA SER A 161 -12.13 -18.39 -3.38
C SER A 161 -11.52 -19.43 -4.32
N ALA A 162 -10.24 -19.71 -4.15
CA ALA A 162 -9.34 -20.32 -5.09
C ALA A 162 -10.04 -21.11 -6.18
N PRO A 163 -9.81 -20.80 -7.48
CA PRO A 163 -10.41 -21.60 -8.54
C PRO A 163 -9.79 -22.96 -8.41
N GLY A 164 -10.33 -23.73 -7.69
CA GLY A 164 -9.64 -24.89 -7.58
C GLY A 164 -10.39 -25.98 -7.04
N HIS A 165 -11.22 -25.96 -6.45
CA HIS A 165 -12.05 -27.09 -6.16
C HIS A 165 -13.47 -26.55 -6.07
N PRO A 166 -14.23 -26.63 -7.17
CA PRO A 166 -15.63 -26.75 -6.93
C PRO A 166 -15.73 -27.84 -5.89
N ILE A 167 -16.18 -27.49 -4.71
CA ILE A 167 -16.73 -28.48 -3.84
C ILE A 167 -17.84 -29.08 -4.69
N THR A 168 -17.53 -30.17 -5.36
CA THR A 168 -18.57 -30.98 -5.99
C THR A 168 -19.41 -31.39 -4.81
N PRO A 169 -20.65 -30.91 -4.71
CA PRO A 169 -21.51 -31.47 -3.70
C PRO A 169 -21.51 -32.95 -3.96
N LEU A 170 -21.18 -33.71 -2.96
CA LEU A 170 -21.41 -35.14 -3.00
C LEU A 170 -22.87 -35.29 -3.38
N THR A 171 -23.07 -35.58 -4.65
CA THR A 171 -24.41 -35.93 -5.10
C THR A 171 -24.77 -37.21 -4.38
N ASP A 172 -25.94 -37.25 -3.86
CA ASP A 172 -26.55 -38.41 -3.19
C ASP A 172 -26.54 -39.70 -4.04
N LYS A 173 -25.82 -39.70 -5.14
CA LYS A 173 -25.70 -40.85 -6.03
C LYS A 173 -24.59 -41.80 -5.60
N ASP A 174 -23.78 -41.43 -4.65
CA ASP A 174 -22.71 -42.28 -4.13
C ASP A 174 -23.00 -42.80 -2.72
N ALA A 175 -24.21 -42.60 -2.27
CA ALA A 175 -24.70 -43.29 -1.09
C ALA A 175 -25.05 -44.73 -1.46
N PRO A 176 -24.56 -45.73 -0.72
CA PRO A 176 -24.90 -47.12 -0.97
C PRO A 176 -26.38 -47.44 -0.76
#